data_390f678df585bf14c39be69f8b45364b
#
_entry.id   390f678df585bf14c39be69f8b45364b
#
_cell.length_a   1.000
_cell.length_b   1.000
_cell.length_c   1.000
_cell.angle_alpha   90.00
_cell.angle_beta   90.00
_cell.angle_gamma   90.00
#
_symmetry.space_group_name_H-M   'P 1'
#
loop_
_entity.id
_entity.type
_entity.pdbx_description
1 polymer ?
#
loop_
_entity_poly.entity_id
_entity_poly.type
_entity_poly.pdbx_seq_one_letter_code
_entity_poly.pdbx_strand_id
1 'polypeptide(L)'
;MFANYNYNDFPIVKVDLSGNIENNEDFLNFTNQWLQLYNKKQEFEFIFDTYKCGLINPKYCLYTALFIKKIKQEKIQYLKKSIIYVYNKYIFHLLKIIFYIEKPVAPIDIIFNDLLNNSTTIQTI
;
A
#
# COMPACT_ATOMS: atom_id res chain seq x y z
N MET A 1 12.98 -8.69 3.36
CA MET A 1 12.45 -7.32 3.55
C MET A 1 10.98 -7.31 3.15
N PHE A 2 10.12 -6.72 3.96
CA PHE A 2 8.66 -6.75 3.71
C PHE A 2 8.28 -6.03 2.42
N ALA A 3 8.81 -4.83 2.17
CA ALA A 3 8.48 -4.03 1.01
C ALA A 3 9.69 -3.88 0.08
N ASN A 4 9.53 -4.31 -1.17
CA ASN A 4 10.56 -4.18 -2.20
C ASN A 4 10.10 -3.17 -3.25
N TYR A 5 10.71 -2.00 -3.28
CA TYR A 5 10.39 -0.93 -4.20
C TYR A 5 11.19 -1.09 -5.49
N ASN A 6 10.51 -0.95 -6.63
CA ASN A 6 11.14 -0.98 -7.94
C ASN A 6 10.86 0.34 -8.65
N TYR A 7 11.91 1.09 -8.92
CA TYR A 7 11.86 2.42 -9.54
C TYR A 7 12.16 2.41 -11.04
N ASN A 8 12.35 1.24 -11.64
CA ASN A 8 12.78 1.14 -13.06
C ASN A 8 11.80 1.79 -14.02
N ASP A 9 10.51 1.79 -13.68
CA ASP A 9 9.45 2.35 -14.52
C ASP A 9 8.93 3.69 -13.98
N PHE A 10 9.75 4.40 -13.20
CA PHE A 10 9.32 5.69 -12.65
C PHE A 10 8.77 6.59 -13.76
N PRO A 11 7.61 7.27 -13.62
CA PRO A 11 6.89 7.56 -12.37
C PRO A 11 5.94 6.48 -11.86
N ILE A 12 5.93 5.30 -12.44
CA ILE A 12 5.20 4.15 -11.90
C ILE A 12 6.13 3.40 -10.96
N VAL A 13 5.80 3.35 -9.68
CA VAL A 13 6.59 2.69 -8.65
C VAL A 13 5.91 1.39 -8.25
N LYS A 14 6.56 0.27 -8.53
CA LYS A 14 6.05 -1.05 -8.16
C LYS A 14 6.58 -1.42 -6.79
N VAL A 15 5.70 -1.90 -5.91
CA VAL A 15 6.07 -2.31 -4.56
C VAL A 15 5.55 -3.73 -4.33
N ASP A 16 6.47 -4.67 -4.20
CA ASP A 16 6.14 -6.04 -3.82
C ASP A 16 6.16 -6.14 -2.30
N LEU A 17 5.02 -6.51 -1.72
CA LEU A 17 4.89 -6.77 -0.30
C LEU A 17 4.99 -8.28 -0.07
N SER A 18 5.99 -8.73 0.69
CA SER A 18 6.23 -10.15 0.87
C SER A 18 6.50 -10.51 2.32
N GLY A 19 5.99 -11.68 2.74
CA GLY A 19 6.14 -12.17 4.10
C GLY A 19 5.29 -11.38 5.09
N ASN A 20 5.74 -11.39 6.34
CA ASN A 20 5.06 -10.70 7.44
C ASN A 20 5.86 -9.45 7.81
N ILE A 21 5.19 -8.51 8.46
CA ILE A 21 5.90 -7.45 9.18
C ILE A 21 6.28 -8.05 10.52
N GLU A 22 7.56 -8.34 10.70
CA GLU A 22 8.05 -9.05 11.90
C GLU A 22 8.34 -8.09 13.06
N ASN A 23 8.66 -6.84 12.75
CA ASN A 23 8.99 -5.84 13.75
C ASN A 23 8.72 -4.43 13.21
N ASN A 24 8.87 -3.43 14.09
CA ASN A 24 8.63 -2.05 13.70
C ASN A 24 9.64 -1.54 12.67
N GLU A 25 10.83 -2.10 12.63
CA GLU A 25 11.85 -1.72 11.65
C GLU A 25 11.40 -2.07 10.23
N ASP A 26 10.78 -3.22 10.03
CA ASP A 26 10.20 -3.60 8.73
C ASP A 26 9.16 -2.59 8.27
N PHE A 27 8.28 -2.19 9.20
CA PHE A 27 7.25 -1.20 8.90
C PHE A 27 7.86 0.17 8.58
N LEU A 28 8.83 0.62 9.37
CA LEU A 28 9.51 1.89 9.13
C LEU A 28 10.27 1.90 7.81
N ASN A 29 10.87 0.79 7.44
CA ASN A 29 11.54 0.67 6.14
C ASN A 29 10.54 0.89 5.00
N PHE A 30 9.37 0.28 5.11
CA PHE A 30 8.30 0.45 4.12
C PHE A 30 7.86 1.92 4.01
N THR A 31 7.55 2.55 5.15
CA THR A 31 7.03 3.92 5.15
C THR A 31 8.10 4.97 4.83
N ASN A 32 9.35 4.74 5.23
CA ASN A 32 10.45 5.66 4.92
C ASN A 32 10.74 5.73 3.43
N GLN A 33 10.70 4.59 2.72
CA GLN A 33 10.87 4.59 1.27
C GLN A 33 9.75 5.35 0.57
N TRP A 34 8.52 5.22 1.07
CA TRP A 34 7.39 5.99 0.56
C TRP A 34 7.64 7.50 0.74
N LEU A 35 8.03 7.93 1.95
CA LEU A 35 8.33 9.33 2.23
C LEU A 35 9.44 9.87 1.33
N GLN A 36 10.49 9.08 1.07
CA GLN A 36 11.60 9.50 0.23
C GLN A 36 11.18 9.82 -1.20
N LEU A 37 10.12 9.19 -1.70
CA LEU A 37 9.59 9.50 -3.03
C LEU A 37 9.13 10.95 -3.14
N TYR A 38 8.66 11.54 -2.06
CA TYR A 38 8.24 12.95 -2.05
C TYR A 38 9.42 13.91 -2.25
N ASN A 39 10.66 13.47 -1.94
CA ASN A 39 11.86 14.29 -2.15
C ASN A 39 12.22 14.45 -3.63
N LYS A 40 11.69 13.61 -4.49
CA LYS A 40 11.92 13.75 -5.94
C LYS A 40 11.17 14.94 -6.54
N LYS A 41 10.15 15.44 -5.85
CA LYS A 41 9.31 16.56 -6.29
C LYS A 41 8.72 16.35 -7.69
N GLN A 42 8.30 15.11 -7.96
CA GLN A 42 7.67 14.68 -9.20
C GLN A 42 6.48 13.82 -8.90
N GLU A 43 5.42 13.94 -9.69
CA GLU A 43 4.23 13.10 -9.53
C GLU A 43 4.57 11.64 -9.79
N PHE A 44 3.94 10.74 -9.03
CA PHE A 44 4.15 9.31 -9.17
C PHE A 44 2.87 8.54 -8.84
N GLU A 45 2.85 7.28 -9.24
CA GLU A 45 1.77 6.34 -8.97
C GLU A 45 2.35 5.06 -8.40
N PHE A 46 1.59 4.38 -7.54
CA PHE A 46 1.97 3.10 -6.99
C PHE A 46 1.24 1.94 -7.65
N ILE A 47 1.94 0.82 -7.77
CA ILE A 47 1.33 -0.50 -7.99
C ILE A 47 1.85 -1.39 -6.87
N PHE A 48 0.96 -1.77 -5.94
CA PHE A 48 1.27 -2.70 -4.86
C PHE A 48 0.83 -4.11 -5.25
N ASP A 49 1.70 -5.08 -5.04
CA ASP A 49 1.37 -6.48 -5.22
C ASP A 49 1.49 -7.19 -3.87
N THR A 50 0.42 -7.83 -3.43
CA THR A 50 0.37 -8.53 -2.14
C THR A 50 0.38 -10.06 -2.30
N TYR A 51 0.75 -10.58 -3.47
CA TYR A 51 0.69 -12.03 -3.73
C TYR A 51 1.49 -12.83 -2.70
N LYS A 52 2.68 -12.35 -2.35
CA LYS A 52 3.56 -13.00 -1.39
C LYS A 52 3.38 -12.54 0.05
N CYS A 53 2.39 -11.69 0.29
CA CYS A 53 2.15 -11.14 1.62
C CYS A 53 1.56 -12.22 2.53
N GLY A 54 2.15 -12.38 3.71
CA GLY A 54 1.67 -13.32 4.72
C GLY A 54 0.64 -12.71 5.65
N LEU A 55 0.51 -13.31 6.83
CA LEU A 55 -0.38 -12.79 7.88
C LEU A 55 0.28 -11.57 8.53
N ILE A 56 -0.45 -10.47 8.59
CA ILE A 56 0.02 -9.22 9.16
C ILE A 56 -0.75 -8.95 10.45
N ASN A 57 -0.03 -8.60 11.52
CA ASN A 57 -0.67 -8.23 12.77
C ASN A 57 -1.57 -7.00 12.54
N PRO A 58 -2.86 -7.06 12.94
CA PRO A 58 -3.80 -5.96 12.71
C PRO A 58 -3.36 -4.60 13.28
N LYS A 59 -2.47 -4.57 14.26
CA LYS A 59 -1.94 -3.28 14.77
C LYS A 59 -1.31 -2.42 13.67
N TYR A 60 -0.75 -3.06 12.63
CA TYR A 60 -0.15 -2.34 11.50
C TYR A 60 -1.19 -1.66 10.60
N CYS A 61 -2.47 -2.07 10.70
CA CYS A 61 -3.55 -1.32 10.04
C CYS A 61 -3.67 0.07 10.64
N LEU A 62 -3.63 0.18 11.97
CA LEU A 62 -3.67 1.46 12.65
C LEU A 62 -2.43 2.30 12.32
N TYR A 63 -1.24 1.68 12.36
CA TYR A 63 -0.01 2.39 12.05
C TYR A 63 0.00 2.88 10.60
N THR A 64 -0.52 2.09 9.67
CA THR A 64 -0.65 2.49 8.26
C THR A 64 -1.61 3.67 8.12
N ALA A 65 -2.76 3.62 8.81
CA ALA A 65 -3.71 4.72 8.79
C ALA A 65 -3.08 6.02 9.34
N LEU A 66 -2.34 5.92 10.42
CA LEU A 66 -1.62 7.08 10.99
C LEU A 66 -0.55 7.61 10.03
N PHE A 67 0.13 6.73 9.33
CA PHE A 67 1.10 7.12 8.31
C PHE A 67 0.43 7.86 7.15
N ILE A 68 -0.70 7.37 6.67
CA ILE A 68 -1.47 8.03 5.61
C ILE A 68 -1.89 9.44 6.07
N LYS A 69 -2.33 9.57 7.31
CA LYS A 69 -2.68 10.86 7.89
C LYS A 69 -1.48 11.82 7.88
N LYS A 70 -0.28 11.29 8.19
CA LYS A 70 0.96 12.07 8.15
C LYS A 70 1.29 12.52 6.73
N ILE A 71 1.15 11.64 5.75
CA ILE A 71 1.42 11.96 4.33
C ILE A 71 0.47 13.06 3.84
N LYS A 72 -0.79 13.07 4.29
CA LYS A 72 -1.75 14.12 3.93
C LYS A 72 -1.32 15.52 4.37
N GLN A 73 -0.38 15.63 5.30
CA GLN A 73 0.13 16.92 5.78
C GLN A 73 1.22 17.49 4.87
N GLU A 74 1.69 16.73 3.89
CA GLU A 74 2.65 17.24 2.91
C GLU A 74 2.02 18.39 2.10
N LYS A 75 2.77 19.45 1.88
CA LYS A 75 2.28 20.64 1.20
C LYS A 75 1.85 20.36 -0.24
N ILE A 76 2.61 19.49 -0.93
CA ILE A 76 2.34 19.09 -2.31
C ILE A 76 2.16 17.58 -2.32
N GLN A 77 1.04 17.13 -2.86
CA GLN A 77 0.74 15.70 -2.98
C GLN A 77 1.21 15.20 -4.33
N TYR A 78 2.35 14.51 -4.32
CA TYR A 78 2.94 13.95 -5.53
C TYR A 78 2.36 12.59 -5.91
N LEU A 79 1.82 11.84 -4.93
CA LEU A 79 1.15 10.58 -5.21
C LEU A 79 -0.22 10.85 -5.83
N LYS A 80 -0.43 10.39 -7.06
CA LYS A 80 -1.66 10.69 -7.83
C LYS A 80 -2.64 9.54 -7.88
N LYS A 81 -2.17 8.29 -7.78
CA LYS A 81 -3.02 7.11 -7.86
C LYS A 81 -2.27 5.91 -7.33
N SER A 82 -3.01 4.93 -6.83
CA SER A 82 -2.46 3.63 -6.46
C SER A 82 -3.36 2.51 -6.98
N ILE A 83 -2.72 1.40 -7.36
CA ILE A 83 -3.40 0.14 -7.66
C ILE A 83 -2.86 -0.88 -6.68
N ILE A 84 -3.74 -1.64 -6.03
CA ILE A 84 -3.35 -2.69 -5.09
C ILE A 84 -3.94 -4.01 -5.58
N TYR A 85 -3.05 -4.96 -5.93
CA TYR A 85 -3.45 -6.31 -6.28
C TYR A 85 -3.54 -7.16 -5.01
N VAL A 86 -4.70 -7.77 -4.78
CA VAL A 86 -5.03 -8.57 -3.60
C VAL A 86 -5.51 -9.94 -4.06
N TYR A 87 -5.17 -10.99 -3.32
CA TYR A 87 -5.44 -12.37 -3.74
C TYR A 87 -6.18 -13.20 -2.70
N ASN A 88 -6.39 -12.67 -1.49
CA ASN A 88 -7.14 -13.36 -0.44
C ASN A 88 -7.98 -12.38 0.36
N LYS A 89 -9.01 -12.92 1.03
CA LYS A 89 -9.96 -12.12 1.80
C LYS A 89 -9.33 -11.43 3.00
N TYR A 90 -8.31 -12.06 3.61
CA TYR A 90 -7.68 -11.50 4.81
C TYR A 90 -7.04 -10.14 4.51
N ILE A 91 -6.20 -10.09 3.48
CA ILE A 91 -5.55 -8.82 3.08
C ILE A 91 -6.60 -7.81 2.60
N PHE A 92 -7.61 -8.26 1.87
CA PHE A 92 -8.70 -7.39 1.43
C PHE A 92 -9.38 -6.70 2.62
N HIS A 93 -9.69 -7.47 3.68
CA HIS A 93 -10.32 -6.91 4.87
C HIS A 93 -9.39 -5.97 5.64
N LEU A 94 -8.09 -6.27 5.71
CA LEU A 94 -7.12 -5.36 6.33
C LEU A 94 -7.11 -4.00 5.62
N LEU A 95 -7.12 -3.99 4.30
CA LEU A 95 -7.16 -2.75 3.53
C LEU A 95 -8.45 -1.97 3.78
N LYS A 96 -9.58 -2.65 3.85
CA LYS A 96 -10.85 -1.99 4.18
C LYS A 96 -10.82 -1.33 5.56
N ILE A 97 -10.20 -2.00 6.54
CA ILE A 97 -10.04 -1.44 7.88
C ILE A 97 -9.18 -0.17 7.84
N ILE A 98 -8.04 -0.23 7.15
CA ILE A 98 -7.14 0.91 7.01
C ILE A 98 -7.90 2.12 6.44
N PHE A 99 -8.60 1.93 5.33
CA PHE A 99 -9.27 3.03 4.63
C PHE A 99 -10.59 3.45 5.27
N TYR A 100 -11.12 2.64 6.19
CA TYR A 100 -12.21 3.06 7.06
C TYR A 100 -11.69 4.04 8.12
N ILE A 101 -10.52 3.78 8.69
CA ILE A 101 -9.91 4.64 9.71
C ILE A 101 -9.41 5.94 9.09
N GLU A 102 -8.73 5.86 7.94
CA GLU A 102 -8.18 7.02 7.25
C GLU A 102 -8.30 6.82 5.74
N LYS A 103 -8.97 7.76 5.07
CA LYS A 103 -9.12 7.70 3.62
C LYS A 103 -7.76 7.81 2.92
N PRO A 104 -7.60 7.19 1.73
CA PRO A 104 -6.32 7.28 1.02
C PRO A 104 -5.96 8.73 0.65
N VAL A 105 -4.66 8.95 0.46
CA VAL A 105 -4.11 10.24 0.02
C VAL A 105 -4.60 10.60 -1.38
N ALA A 106 -4.74 9.59 -2.24
CA ALA A 106 -5.13 9.70 -3.64
C ALA A 106 -6.03 8.50 -4.00
N PRO A 107 -6.74 8.54 -5.13
CA PRO A 107 -7.59 7.41 -5.52
C PRO A 107 -6.86 6.08 -5.54
N ILE A 108 -7.50 5.03 -5.04
CA ILE A 108 -6.98 3.67 -5.03
C ILE A 108 -7.97 2.74 -5.71
N ASP A 109 -7.44 1.90 -6.62
CA ASP A 109 -8.17 0.76 -7.14
C ASP A 109 -7.63 -0.50 -6.47
N ILE A 110 -8.48 -1.21 -5.73
CA ILE A 110 -8.16 -2.52 -5.18
C ILE A 110 -8.68 -3.56 -6.15
N ILE A 111 -7.76 -4.33 -6.74
CA ILE A 111 -8.10 -5.41 -7.66
C ILE A 111 -7.98 -6.71 -6.90
N PHE A 112 -9.12 -7.28 -6.51
CA PHE A 112 -9.16 -8.52 -5.75
C PHE A 112 -9.36 -9.70 -6.70
N ASN A 113 -8.28 -10.45 -6.91
CA ASN A 113 -8.30 -11.72 -7.63
C ASN A 113 -8.49 -12.85 -6.61
N ASP A 114 -9.75 -13.25 -6.39
CA ASP A 114 -10.07 -14.30 -5.42
C ASP A 114 -9.70 -15.66 -6.00
N LEU A 115 -8.55 -16.19 -5.59
CA LEU A 115 -8.03 -17.46 -6.12
C LEU A 115 -8.89 -18.66 -5.70
N LEU A 116 -9.58 -18.58 -4.55
CA LEU A 116 -10.44 -19.67 -4.08
C LEU A 116 -11.73 -19.78 -4.87
N ASN A 117 -12.33 -18.64 -5.24
CA ASN A 117 -13.62 -18.58 -5.94
C ASN A 117 -13.47 -18.26 -7.42
N ASN A 118 -12.23 -18.14 -7.90
CA ASN A 118 -11.90 -17.85 -9.31
C ASN A 118 -12.68 -16.64 -9.83
N SER A 119 -12.73 -15.58 -9.02
CA SER A 119 -13.44 -14.35 -9.35
C SER A 119 -12.53 -13.13 -9.18
N THR A 120 -12.85 -12.05 -9.91
CA THR A 120 -12.13 -10.79 -9.82
C THR A 120 -13.11 -9.67 -9.50
N THR A 121 -12.79 -8.89 -8.48
CA THR A 121 -13.59 -7.73 -8.07
C THR A 121 -12.69 -6.50 -8.06
N ILE A 122 -13.20 -5.38 -8.54
CA ILE A 122 -12.48 -4.09 -8.50
C ILE A 122 -13.26 -3.15 -7.59
N GLN A 123 -12.57 -2.60 -6.60
CA GLN A 123 -13.14 -1.60 -5.70
C GLN A 123 -12.30 -0.34 -5.75
N THR A 124 -12.93 0.79 -6.08
CA THR A 124 -12.29 2.10 -6.11
C THR A 124 -12.59 2.85 -4.82
N ILE A 125 -11.57 3.40 -4.23
CA ILE A 125 -11.67 4.19 -3.01
C ILE A 125 -11.11 5.59 -3.24
#